data_e18cf7bf0110dee669ac970a08f2ea8d
#
_entry.id   e18cf7bf0110dee669ac970a08f2ea8d
#
_cell.length_a   1.000
_cell.length_b   1.000
_cell.length_c   1.000
_cell.angle_alpha   90.00
_cell.angle_beta   90.00
_cell.angle_gamma   90.00
#
_symmetry.space_group_name_H-M   'P 1'
#
loop_
_entity.id
_entity.type
_entity.pdbx_description
1 polymer ?
#
loop_
_entity_poly.entity_id
_entity_poly.type
_entity_poly.pdbx_seq_one_letter_code
_entity_poly.pdbx_strand_id
1 'polypeptide(L)'
;DIVMSPSVFPNLKQYIGQDLILTDGTTLLGGDDKASIAAIMTLLEYLVKHPEIKHNFISVAFTPDEEVSGLAKDLDLERFKSPIAYTLDGDHLGYYMDETFNASLSTIEIHGISVHTATAKGIMKNAVDIGNAFLNKLPALEKPQYTQGREGFYHVVSFNGDCEYAKIEINVRDHDSLQFDIRNNTLKIIV
;
A
#
# COMPACT_ATOMS: atom_id res chain seq x y z
N ASP A 1 10.37 6.36 28.94
CA ASP A 1 9.29 7.26 28.53
C ASP A 1 9.52 7.67 27.08
N ILE A 2 8.48 7.60 26.27
CA ILE A 2 8.52 8.10 24.87
C ILE A 2 8.32 9.61 24.94
N VAL A 3 9.28 10.35 24.40
CA VAL A 3 9.21 11.81 24.38
C VAL A 3 8.99 12.28 22.95
N MET A 4 7.91 13.01 22.72
CA MET A 4 7.64 13.71 21.46
C MET A 4 8.54 14.94 21.39
N SER A 5 9.65 14.82 20.69
CA SER A 5 10.62 15.90 20.56
C SER A 5 11.06 16.06 19.10
N PRO A 6 11.30 17.29 18.62
CA PRO A 6 11.81 17.53 17.27
C PRO A 6 13.18 16.92 16.98
N SER A 7 13.93 16.51 17.99
CA SER A 7 15.20 15.78 17.81
C SER A 7 14.98 14.32 17.42
N VAL A 8 13.86 13.73 17.87
CA VAL A 8 13.46 12.35 17.54
C VAL A 8 12.52 12.35 16.32
N PHE A 9 11.61 13.31 16.25
CA PHE A 9 10.61 13.47 15.20
C PHE A 9 10.76 14.85 14.52
N PRO A 10 11.67 15.00 13.54
CA PRO A 10 11.97 16.30 12.94
C PRO A 10 10.77 17.03 12.34
N ASN A 11 9.77 16.27 11.87
CA ASN A 11 8.55 16.79 11.28
C ASN A 11 7.68 17.61 12.27
N LEU A 12 7.86 17.44 13.58
CA LEU A 12 7.12 18.22 14.57
C LEU A 12 7.33 19.72 14.43
N LYS A 13 8.46 20.14 13.84
CA LYS A 13 8.76 21.57 13.65
C LYS A 13 7.73 22.31 12.79
N GLN A 14 7.08 21.61 11.85
CA GLN A 14 6.06 22.20 10.97
C GLN A 14 4.73 22.46 11.68
N TYR A 15 4.51 21.87 12.85
CA TYR A 15 3.26 21.97 13.62
C TYR A 15 3.36 22.92 14.81
N ILE A 16 4.42 23.77 14.87
CA ILE A 16 4.57 24.76 15.95
C ILE A 16 3.37 25.71 15.93
N GLY A 17 2.69 25.85 17.08
CA GLY A 17 1.49 26.66 17.22
C GLY A 17 0.17 25.96 16.87
N GLN A 18 0.22 24.65 16.59
CA GLN A 18 -0.95 23.80 16.35
C GLN A 18 -1.13 22.81 17.48
N ASP A 19 -2.38 22.41 17.72
CA ASP A 19 -2.71 21.35 18.66
C ASP A 19 -2.55 19.99 17.97
N LEU A 20 -1.85 19.07 18.61
CA LEU A 20 -1.65 17.70 18.14
C LEU A 20 -2.35 16.71 19.06
N ILE A 21 -3.08 15.78 18.46
CA ILE A 21 -3.67 14.65 19.18
C ILE A 21 -2.68 13.50 19.15
N LEU A 22 -2.32 13.01 20.31
CA LEU A 22 -1.30 11.95 20.47
C LEU A 22 -1.86 10.79 21.30
N THR A 23 -1.24 9.62 21.19
CA THR A 23 -1.41 8.52 22.14
C THR A 23 -0.32 8.58 23.21
N ASP A 24 -0.47 7.74 24.24
CA ASP A 24 0.57 7.50 25.23
C ASP A 24 1.71 6.58 24.74
N GLY A 25 1.64 6.14 23.48
CA GLY A 25 2.62 5.24 22.86
C GLY A 25 2.39 3.75 23.14
N THR A 26 1.33 3.38 23.86
CA THR A 26 0.99 1.97 24.11
C THR A 26 0.11 1.37 23.03
N THR A 27 -0.57 2.23 22.24
CA THR A 27 -1.44 1.84 21.12
C THR A 27 -1.22 2.74 19.93
N LEU A 28 -1.73 2.33 18.75
CA LEU A 28 -1.90 3.22 17.61
C LEU A 28 -2.93 4.30 17.96
N LEU A 29 -2.81 5.48 17.35
CA LEU A 29 -3.75 6.59 17.55
C LEU A 29 -5.18 6.22 17.10
N GLY A 30 -5.30 5.43 16.03
CA GLY A 30 -6.60 5.08 15.43
C GLY A 30 -7.30 6.26 14.76
N GLY A 31 -6.55 7.32 14.41
CA GLY A 31 -7.04 8.43 13.61
C GLY A 31 -7.29 8.04 12.17
N ASP A 32 -6.55 7.10 11.68
CA ASP A 32 -6.71 6.40 10.42
C ASP A 32 -7.69 5.21 10.61
N ASP A 33 -8.90 5.24 10.02
CA ASP A 33 -9.47 6.46 9.39
C ASP A 33 -10.72 6.99 10.16
N LYS A 34 -10.72 6.87 11.49
CA LYS A 34 -11.83 7.38 12.33
C LYS A 34 -11.99 8.90 12.25
N ALA A 35 -10.93 9.62 11.88
CA ALA A 35 -10.99 11.07 11.68
C ALA A 35 -11.94 11.42 10.52
N SER A 36 -11.86 10.70 9.40
CA SER A 36 -12.76 10.89 8.26
C SER A 36 -14.18 10.45 8.55
N ILE A 37 -14.37 9.37 9.34
CA ILE A 37 -15.71 8.99 9.82
C ILE A 37 -16.33 10.14 10.61
N ALA A 38 -15.59 10.75 11.53
CA ALA A 38 -16.06 11.88 12.31
C ALA A 38 -16.38 13.09 11.43
N ALA A 39 -15.55 13.38 10.43
CA ALA A 39 -15.77 14.47 9.48
C ALA A 39 -17.06 14.25 8.66
N ILE A 40 -17.29 13.05 8.12
CA ILE A 40 -18.50 12.69 7.38
C ILE A 40 -19.74 12.84 8.26
N MET A 41 -19.71 12.29 9.47
CA MET A 41 -20.85 12.37 10.38
C MET A 41 -21.16 13.81 10.79
N THR A 42 -20.15 14.63 11.01
CA THR A 42 -20.29 16.06 11.31
C THR A 42 -20.89 16.81 10.12
N LEU A 43 -20.45 16.51 8.91
CA LEU A 43 -21.01 17.09 7.68
C LEU A 43 -22.51 16.76 7.55
N LEU A 44 -22.89 15.50 7.76
CA LEU A 44 -24.30 15.09 7.67
C LEU A 44 -25.15 15.79 8.73
N GLU A 45 -24.68 15.88 9.97
CA GLU A 45 -25.36 16.62 11.03
C GLU A 45 -25.52 18.09 10.67
N TYR A 46 -24.46 18.71 10.11
CA TYR A 46 -24.49 20.11 9.68
C TYR A 46 -25.53 20.33 8.59
N LEU A 47 -25.57 19.50 7.56
CA LEU A 47 -26.55 19.63 6.48
C LEU A 47 -28.00 19.44 6.95
N VAL A 48 -28.23 18.55 7.89
CA VAL A 48 -29.57 18.36 8.50
C VAL A 48 -30.01 19.60 9.30
N LYS A 49 -29.07 20.25 9.99
CA LYS A 49 -29.33 21.48 10.75
C LYS A 49 -29.45 22.74 9.87
N HIS A 50 -28.98 22.66 8.63
CA HIS A 50 -28.93 23.80 7.69
C HIS A 50 -29.66 23.46 6.38
N PRO A 51 -31.00 23.30 6.40
CA PRO A 51 -31.77 22.91 5.21
C PRO A 51 -31.75 23.94 4.07
N GLU A 52 -31.27 25.15 4.32
CA GLU A 52 -31.03 26.18 3.32
C GLU A 52 -29.85 25.81 2.38
N ILE A 53 -28.95 24.94 2.79
CA ILE A 53 -27.84 24.46 1.97
C ILE A 53 -28.37 23.42 0.98
N LYS A 54 -28.34 23.79 -0.29
CA LYS A 54 -28.80 22.88 -1.36
C LYS A 54 -27.71 21.87 -1.69
N HIS A 55 -28.05 20.60 -1.66
CA HIS A 55 -27.17 19.50 -2.07
C HIS A 55 -27.98 18.42 -2.81
N ASN A 56 -27.31 17.62 -3.60
CA ASN A 56 -27.88 16.43 -4.20
C ASN A 56 -28.04 15.32 -3.15
N PHE A 57 -28.60 14.18 -3.57
CA PHE A 57 -28.68 13.00 -2.75
C PHE A 57 -27.26 12.56 -2.33
N ILE A 58 -27.10 12.27 -1.05
CA ILE A 58 -25.84 11.83 -0.45
C ILE A 58 -26.04 10.42 0.07
N SER A 59 -25.19 9.49 -0.39
CA SER A 59 -25.04 8.16 0.18
C SER A 59 -23.72 8.08 0.92
N VAL A 60 -23.72 7.45 2.09
CA VAL A 60 -22.48 7.20 2.84
C VAL A 60 -22.36 5.70 3.08
N ALA A 61 -21.17 5.18 2.89
CA ALA A 61 -20.81 3.81 3.22
C ALA A 61 -19.55 3.80 4.08
N PHE A 62 -19.55 2.97 5.11
CA PHE A 62 -18.40 2.65 5.92
C PHE A 62 -18.05 1.19 5.67
N THR A 63 -16.84 0.92 5.22
CA THR A 63 -16.36 -0.43 4.93
C THR A 63 -15.40 -0.88 6.03
N PRO A 64 -15.61 -2.06 6.64
CA PRO A 64 -14.68 -2.60 7.62
C PRO A 64 -13.46 -3.22 6.94
N ASP A 65 -12.40 -3.43 7.72
CA ASP A 65 -11.23 -4.27 7.35
C ASP A 65 -10.46 -3.78 6.12
N GLU A 66 -10.44 -2.47 5.85
CA GLU A 66 -9.66 -1.88 4.75
C GLU A 66 -8.18 -2.27 4.85
N GLU A 67 -7.58 -2.18 6.05
CA GLU A 67 -6.17 -2.44 6.33
C GLU A 67 -5.73 -3.90 6.13
N VAL A 68 -6.67 -4.83 6.08
CA VAL A 68 -6.34 -6.27 6.02
C VAL A 68 -6.69 -6.95 4.70
N SER A 69 -7.43 -6.37 3.80
CA SER A 69 -7.61 -6.86 2.41
C SER A 69 -8.87 -6.41 1.68
N GLY A 70 -9.25 -5.17 1.81
CA GLY A 70 -10.15 -4.55 0.84
C GLY A 70 -11.53 -5.20 0.69
N LEU A 71 -12.36 -5.13 1.71
CA LEU A 71 -13.77 -5.56 1.59
C LEU A 71 -14.64 -4.54 0.82
N ALA A 72 -14.04 -3.45 0.31
CA ALA A 72 -14.76 -2.50 -0.56
C ALA A 72 -15.36 -3.17 -1.81
N LYS A 73 -14.84 -4.32 -2.24
CA LYS A 73 -15.41 -5.13 -3.33
C LYS A 73 -16.82 -5.65 -3.06
N ASP A 74 -17.19 -5.76 -1.78
CA ASP A 74 -18.50 -6.26 -1.36
C ASP A 74 -19.51 -5.12 -1.17
N LEU A 75 -19.13 -3.87 -1.47
CA LEU A 75 -20.03 -2.73 -1.45
C LEU A 75 -21.12 -2.88 -2.52
N ASP A 76 -22.38 -2.83 -2.09
CA ASP A 76 -23.54 -2.85 -2.97
C ASP A 76 -23.68 -1.51 -3.72
N LEU A 77 -23.07 -1.45 -4.88
CA LEU A 77 -23.06 -0.24 -5.72
C LEU A 77 -24.46 0.09 -6.25
N GLU A 78 -25.34 -0.90 -6.45
CA GLU A 78 -26.71 -0.65 -6.89
C GLU A 78 -27.53 0.05 -5.78
N ARG A 79 -27.27 -0.32 -4.54
CA ARG A 79 -27.86 0.33 -3.38
C ARG A 79 -27.24 1.68 -3.09
N PHE A 80 -25.95 1.86 -3.34
CA PHE A 80 -25.23 3.11 -3.11
C PHE A 80 -25.72 4.24 -4.04
N LYS A 81 -26.06 3.96 -5.29
CA LYS A 81 -26.75 4.81 -6.27
C LYS A 81 -26.13 6.18 -6.59
N SER A 82 -24.94 6.48 -6.14
CA SER A 82 -24.29 7.77 -6.42
C SER A 82 -23.41 7.66 -7.65
N PRO A 83 -23.51 8.58 -8.62
CA PRO A 83 -22.69 8.55 -9.85
C PRO A 83 -21.25 9.02 -9.59
N ILE A 84 -21.00 9.67 -8.47
CA ILE A 84 -19.68 10.16 -8.04
C ILE A 84 -19.50 9.74 -6.59
N ALA A 85 -18.31 9.26 -6.25
CA ALA A 85 -17.94 8.92 -4.89
C ALA A 85 -16.61 9.57 -4.52
N TYR A 86 -16.46 9.92 -3.25
CA TYR A 86 -15.21 10.38 -2.65
C TYR A 86 -14.84 9.39 -1.54
N THR A 87 -13.59 8.98 -1.51
CA THR A 87 -13.01 8.27 -0.37
C THR A 87 -12.27 9.29 0.48
N LEU A 88 -12.63 9.38 1.76
CA LEU A 88 -11.96 10.25 2.71
C LEU A 88 -10.94 9.41 3.49
N ASP A 89 -9.71 9.44 3.02
CA ASP A 89 -8.57 8.71 3.56
C ASP A 89 -7.30 9.47 3.16
N GLY A 90 -7.35 10.78 3.34
CA GLY A 90 -6.34 11.69 2.82
C GLY A 90 -5.29 12.05 3.84
N ASP A 91 -4.11 12.42 3.34
CA ASP A 91 -2.93 12.78 4.12
C ASP A 91 -2.92 14.27 4.52
N HIS A 92 -3.38 15.14 3.64
CA HIS A 92 -3.35 16.60 3.85
C HIS A 92 -4.71 17.26 3.63
N LEU A 93 -5.07 18.15 4.54
CA LEU A 93 -6.29 18.96 4.44
C LEU A 93 -6.30 19.80 3.15
N GLY A 94 -7.39 19.72 2.40
CA GLY A 94 -7.61 20.51 1.18
C GLY A 94 -7.01 19.91 -0.08
N TYR A 95 -6.41 18.73 0.01
CA TYR A 95 -5.94 17.96 -1.13
C TYR A 95 -6.97 16.92 -1.55
N TYR A 96 -7.00 16.61 -2.82
CA TYR A 96 -7.72 15.47 -3.38
C TYR A 96 -6.85 14.80 -4.45
N MET A 97 -7.06 13.51 -4.63
CA MET A 97 -6.42 12.73 -5.69
C MET A 97 -7.50 12.29 -6.68
N ASP A 98 -7.26 12.55 -7.95
CA ASP A 98 -8.13 12.16 -9.07
C ASP A 98 -7.47 11.17 -10.03
N GLU A 99 -6.35 10.59 -9.59
CA GLU A 99 -5.60 9.60 -10.34
C GLU A 99 -5.47 8.30 -9.54
N THR A 100 -5.50 7.18 -10.25
CA THR A 100 -5.25 5.86 -9.71
C THR A 100 -3.97 5.27 -10.31
N PHE A 101 -3.49 4.21 -9.73
CA PHE A 101 -2.38 3.42 -10.25
C PHE A 101 -2.78 1.95 -10.40
N ASN A 102 -2.07 1.24 -11.29
CA ASN A 102 -2.21 -0.21 -11.42
C ASN A 102 -1.29 -0.88 -10.42
N ALA A 103 -1.78 -1.94 -9.78
CA ALA A 103 -1.02 -2.72 -8.81
C ALA A 103 -1.25 -4.22 -8.98
N SER A 104 -0.21 -5.01 -8.77
CA SER A 104 -0.29 -6.47 -8.67
C SER A 104 0.70 -6.99 -7.64
N LEU A 105 0.35 -8.09 -7.01
CA LEU A 105 1.25 -8.89 -6.20
C LEU A 105 1.63 -10.14 -6.97
N SER A 106 2.91 -10.30 -7.27
CA SER A 106 3.46 -11.49 -7.92
C SER A 106 4.17 -12.36 -6.90
N THR A 107 3.86 -13.63 -6.90
CA THR A 107 4.54 -14.64 -6.09
C THR A 107 5.42 -15.49 -7.00
N ILE A 108 6.70 -15.59 -6.66
CA ILE A 108 7.68 -16.44 -7.33
C ILE A 108 8.07 -17.55 -6.35
N GLU A 109 7.79 -18.78 -6.72
CA GLU A 109 8.18 -19.97 -5.98
C GLU A 109 9.34 -20.65 -6.68
N ILE A 110 10.36 -21.01 -5.93
CA ILE A 110 11.60 -21.60 -6.43
C ILE A 110 11.84 -22.91 -5.69
N HIS A 111 11.94 -24.00 -6.47
CA HIS A 111 12.22 -25.31 -5.95
C HIS A 111 13.69 -25.67 -6.24
N GLY A 112 14.44 -25.88 -5.19
CA GLY A 112 15.86 -26.26 -5.24
C GLY A 112 16.09 -27.78 -5.16
N ILE A 113 17.36 -28.15 -5.17
CA ILE A 113 17.82 -29.53 -4.93
C ILE A 113 18.91 -29.46 -3.87
N SER A 114 18.61 -29.94 -2.67
CA SER A 114 19.58 -30.05 -1.58
C SER A 114 20.27 -31.41 -1.61
N VAL A 115 21.58 -31.39 -1.44
CA VAL A 115 22.41 -32.58 -1.30
C VAL A 115 23.56 -32.31 -0.35
N HIS A 116 24.22 -33.33 0.14
CA HIS A 116 25.38 -33.17 1.02
C HIS A 116 26.47 -32.31 0.34
N THR A 117 27.01 -31.34 1.05
CA THR A 117 27.96 -30.35 0.50
C THR A 117 29.19 -30.95 -0.14
N ALA A 118 29.69 -32.10 0.35
CA ALA A 118 30.83 -32.80 -0.19
C ALA A 118 30.59 -33.35 -1.60
N THR A 119 29.33 -33.57 -2.00
CA THR A 119 28.91 -34.12 -3.29
C THR A 119 28.07 -33.16 -4.13
N ALA A 120 28.03 -31.89 -3.74
CA ALA A 120 27.11 -30.92 -4.29
C ALA A 120 27.46 -30.42 -5.70
N LYS A 121 28.73 -30.57 -6.12
CA LYS A 121 29.22 -30.06 -7.41
C LYS A 121 28.41 -30.59 -8.58
N GLY A 122 27.74 -29.71 -9.31
CA GLY A 122 26.93 -30.05 -10.49
C GLY A 122 25.57 -30.68 -10.18
N ILE A 123 25.20 -30.88 -8.92
CA ILE A 123 23.94 -31.50 -8.49
C ILE A 123 23.08 -30.52 -7.71
N MET A 124 23.64 -29.84 -6.69
CA MET A 124 22.90 -28.90 -5.85
C MET A 124 22.38 -27.73 -6.65
N LYS A 125 21.12 -27.37 -6.38
CA LYS A 125 20.49 -26.14 -6.86
C LYS A 125 19.90 -25.43 -5.65
N ASN A 126 20.58 -24.41 -5.17
CA ASN A 126 20.13 -23.67 -4.00
C ASN A 126 19.04 -22.68 -4.39
N ALA A 127 17.83 -22.84 -3.84
CA ALA A 127 16.69 -21.98 -4.16
C ALA A 127 16.93 -20.51 -3.75
N VAL A 128 17.66 -20.26 -2.67
CA VAL A 128 17.99 -18.89 -2.24
C VAL A 128 18.96 -18.23 -3.23
N ASP A 129 19.97 -18.96 -3.73
CA ASP A 129 20.90 -18.43 -4.75
C ASP A 129 20.19 -18.10 -6.06
N ILE A 130 19.27 -18.98 -6.48
CA ILE A 130 18.43 -18.75 -7.67
C ILE A 130 17.55 -17.51 -7.48
N GLY A 131 16.91 -17.37 -6.30
CA GLY A 131 16.09 -16.20 -5.97
C GLY A 131 16.89 -14.90 -5.97
N ASN A 132 18.10 -14.93 -5.42
CA ASN A 132 18.99 -13.78 -5.46
C ASN A 132 19.42 -13.42 -6.91
N ALA A 133 19.74 -14.42 -7.72
CA ALA A 133 20.05 -14.23 -9.15
C ALA A 133 18.86 -13.64 -9.93
N PHE A 134 17.63 -14.08 -9.62
CA PHE A 134 16.41 -13.52 -10.17
C PHE A 134 16.27 -12.04 -9.81
N LEU A 135 16.38 -11.69 -8.52
CA LEU A 135 16.26 -10.32 -8.05
C LEU A 135 17.31 -9.39 -8.68
N ASN A 136 18.52 -9.88 -8.92
CA ASN A 136 19.58 -9.11 -9.57
C ASN A 136 19.33 -8.84 -11.06
N LYS A 137 18.39 -9.50 -11.69
CA LYS A 137 17.96 -9.19 -13.07
C LYS A 137 16.90 -8.08 -13.15
N LEU A 138 16.28 -7.72 -12.03
CA LEU A 138 15.33 -6.61 -12.00
C LEU A 138 16.06 -5.27 -12.16
N PRO A 139 15.43 -4.29 -12.81
CA PRO A 139 16.00 -2.95 -12.95
C PRO A 139 16.38 -2.35 -11.59
N ALA A 140 17.65 -2.02 -11.41
CA ALA A 140 18.20 -1.66 -10.10
C ALA A 140 17.57 -0.39 -9.50
N LEU A 141 17.16 0.56 -10.36
CA LEU A 141 16.61 1.86 -9.96
C LEU A 141 15.07 1.90 -9.97
N GLU A 142 14.40 0.86 -10.46
CA GLU A 142 12.94 0.81 -10.45
C GLU A 142 12.44 0.17 -9.13
N LYS A 143 12.74 0.85 -8.02
CA LYS A 143 12.35 0.46 -6.65
C LYS A 143 11.76 1.66 -5.93
N PRO A 144 10.86 1.47 -4.94
CA PRO A 144 10.21 2.58 -4.25
C PRO A 144 11.15 3.67 -3.72
N GLN A 145 12.35 3.27 -3.25
CA GLN A 145 13.33 4.20 -2.71
C GLN A 145 14.07 5.04 -3.78
N TYR A 146 13.88 4.75 -5.07
CA TYR A 146 14.53 5.45 -6.18
C TYR A 146 13.55 6.05 -7.17
N THR A 147 12.25 5.85 -6.97
CA THR A 147 11.20 6.35 -7.85
C THR A 147 10.40 7.45 -7.19
N GLN A 148 9.80 8.33 -8.00
CA GLN A 148 8.96 9.43 -7.54
C GLN A 148 7.84 9.72 -8.54
N GLY A 149 6.82 10.46 -8.10
CA GLY A 149 5.70 10.87 -8.94
C GLY A 149 4.98 9.67 -9.57
N ARG A 150 4.95 9.60 -10.90
CA ARG A 150 4.27 8.54 -11.66
C ARG A 150 5.18 7.39 -12.11
N GLU A 151 6.40 7.35 -11.64
CA GLU A 151 7.34 6.27 -12.00
C GLU A 151 6.89 4.95 -11.39
N GLY A 152 6.84 3.90 -12.21
CA GLY A 152 6.52 2.56 -11.76
C GLY A 152 7.70 1.85 -11.13
N PHE A 153 7.44 0.82 -10.35
CA PHE A 153 8.47 0.10 -9.60
C PHE A 153 8.15 -1.36 -9.32
N TYR A 154 9.19 -2.09 -8.94
CA TYR A 154 9.13 -3.43 -8.32
C TYR A 154 9.50 -3.29 -6.84
N HIS A 155 8.57 -3.62 -5.96
CA HIS A 155 8.81 -3.64 -4.52
C HIS A 155 8.86 -5.09 -4.02
N VAL A 156 10.03 -5.57 -3.65
CA VAL A 156 10.19 -6.86 -3.00
C VAL A 156 9.62 -6.74 -1.59
N VAL A 157 8.46 -7.33 -1.38
CA VAL A 157 7.75 -7.32 -0.09
C VAL A 157 8.36 -8.32 0.87
N SER A 158 8.65 -9.53 0.36
CA SER A 158 9.28 -10.58 1.16
C SER A 158 10.16 -11.47 0.30
N PHE A 159 11.20 -12.02 0.93
CA PHE A 159 12.00 -13.11 0.40
C PHE A 159 12.34 -14.05 1.55
N ASN A 160 11.77 -15.24 1.51
CA ASN A 160 11.96 -16.27 2.52
C ASN A 160 12.34 -17.58 1.86
N GLY A 161 13.23 -18.36 2.48
CA GLY A 161 13.57 -19.65 1.93
C GLY A 161 14.85 -20.26 2.49
N ASP A 162 15.13 -21.46 1.98
CA ASP A 162 16.32 -22.24 2.24
C ASP A 162 16.86 -22.87 0.93
N CYS A 163 17.70 -23.90 1.03
CA CYS A 163 18.26 -24.56 -0.15
C CYS A 163 17.21 -25.28 -1.01
N GLU A 164 16.13 -25.80 -0.41
CA GLU A 164 15.15 -26.64 -1.10
C GLU A 164 13.97 -25.83 -1.65
N TYR A 165 13.62 -24.73 -0.99
CA TYR A 165 12.50 -23.90 -1.36
C TYR A 165 12.75 -22.43 -1.01
N ALA A 166 12.35 -21.55 -1.93
CA ALA A 166 12.30 -20.11 -1.65
C ALA A 166 11.04 -19.49 -2.26
N LYS A 167 10.52 -18.48 -1.55
CA LYS A 167 9.36 -17.71 -1.98
C LYS A 167 9.71 -16.22 -1.97
N ILE A 168 9.43 -15.54 -3.08
CA ILE A 168 9.59 -14.10 -3.23
C ILE A 168 8.22 -13.50 -3.54
N GLU A 169 7.84 -12.45 -2.84
CA GLU A 169 6.64 -11.66 -3.11
C GLU A 169 7.04 -10.28 -3.57
N ILE A 170 6.54 -9.89 -4.75
CA ILE A 170 6.87 -8.62 -5.40
C ILE A 170 5.59 -7.87 -5.72
N ASN A 171 5.46 -6.68 -5.16
CA ASN A 171 4.41 -5.75 -5.54
C ASN A 171 4.91 -4.92 -6.73
N VAL A 172 4.15 -4.93 -7.83
CA VAL A 172 4.41 -4.12 -9.02
C VAL A 172 3.39 -3.00 -9.07
N ARG A 173 3.85 -1.77 -9.25
CA ARG A 173 2.99 -0.61 -9.43
C ARG A 173 3.41 0.23 -10.62
N ASP A 174 2.42 0.79 -11.32
CA ASP A 174 2.63 1.78 -12.36
C ASP A 174 1.33 2.57 -12.61
N HIS A 175 1.44 3.84 -12.93
CA HIS A 175 0.30 4.67 -13.34
C HIS A 175 -0.09 4.38 -14.79
N ASP A 176 0.88 4.08 -15.66
CA ASP A 176 0.64 3.73 -17.06
C ASP A 176 0.33 2.23 -17.20
N SER A 177 -0.81 1.89 -17.78
CA SER A 177 -1.26 0.49 -17.90
C SER A 177 -0.36 -0.34 -18.82
N LEU A 178 0.19 0.27 -19.89
CA LEU A 178 1.09 -0.44 -20.80
C LEU A 178 2.43 -0.74 -20.11
N GLN A 179 2.99 0.22 -19.36
CA GLN A 179 4.21 0.00 -18.60
C GLN A 179 3.99 -1.01 -17.47
N PHE A 180 2.83 -0.99 -16.82
CA PHE A 180 2.44 -2.00 -15.84
C PHE A 180 2.44 -3.41 -16.43
N ASP A 181 1.86 -3.60 -17.62
CA ASP A 181 1.86 -4.87 -18.32
C ASP A 181 3.27 -5.30 -18.72
N ILE A 182 4.11 -4.38 -19.19
CA ILE A 182 5.53 -4.64 -19.50
C ILE A 182 6.26 -5.12 -18.24
N ARG A 183 6.06 -4.46 -17.09
CA ARG A 183 6.68 -4.88 -15.82
C ARG A 183 6.26 -6.28 -15.40
N ASN A 184 4.97 -6.59 -15.45
CA ASN A 184 4.48 -7.93 -15.11
C ASN A 184 5.02 -9.00 -16.09
N ASN A 185 5.12 -8.68 -17.37
CA ASN A 185 5.70 -9.58 -18.36
C ASN A 185 7.21 -9.75 -18.15
N THR A 186 7.92 -8.72 -17.74
CA THR A 186 9.35 -8.81 -17.40
C THR A 186 9.58 -9.85 -16.30
N LEU A 187 8.77 -9.88 -15.24
CA LEU A 187 8.86 -10.92 -14.21
C LEU A 187 8.75 -12.33 -14.81
N LYS A 188 7.82 -12.54 -15.73
CA LYS A 188 7.62 -13.84 -16.40
C LYS A 188 8.78 -14.24 -17.31
N ILE A 189 9.47 -13.28 -17.91
CA ILE A 189 10.61 -13.56 -18.82
C ILE A 189 11.88 -13.87 -18.03
N ILE A 190 12.04 -13.27 -16.86
CA ILE A 190 13.23 -13.48 -16.02
C ILE A 190 13.20 -14.84 -15.32
N VAL A 191 12.03 -15.40 -15.04
CA VAL A 191 11.84 -16.74 -14.49
C VAL A 191 12.26 -17.80 -15.50
#